data_42e2b79f36053435908bbde9cf814aa7
#
_entry.id   42e2b79f36053435908bbde9cf814aa7
#
_cell.length_a   1.000
_cell.length_b   1.000
_cell.length_c   1.000
_cell.angle_alpha   90.00
_cell.angle_beta   90.00
_cell.angle_gamma   90.00
#
_symmetry.space_group_name_H-M   'P 1'
#
loop_
_entity.id
_entity.type
_entity.pdbx_description
1 polymer ?
#
loop_
_entity_poly.entity_id
_entity_poly.type
_entity_poly.pdbx_seq_one_letter_code
_entity_poly.pdbx_strand_id
1 'polypeptide(L)'
;MTASAVAPTLAEKARSFRALHQRSHAFIIPNPWDVGSARLLAHMGFEALATTSMGYAFSLGRRDNSLDREQTLIYATAIASATDLPVSADLENGFGDAPEMAAETIRLAGQAGVVGGSIEDATGRPDQPIYPIELATERIRAAVAAARSLPFPFTLTARAENYLHGRPDIRDTITRLQAYQEAGADVLYAPGLAIKEDIASVVRSVDRPVNVVMGLRGVQLSLAELSALGVKRVSVGSALARTALGAFVRAAQEMKENGTFSFAAGAVNPKDMNLVFTS
;
A
#
# COMPACT_ATOMS: atom_id res chain seq x y z
N MET A 1 7.68 10.64 36.32
CA MET A 1 8.03 9.32 35.75
C MET A 1 6.81 8.86 34.95
N THR A 2 6.75 9.14 33.67
CA THR A 2 5.74 8.61 32.77
C THR A 2 6.10 7.15 32.52
N ALA A 3 5.19 6.23 32.85
CA ALA A 3 5.37 4.82 32.52
C ALA A 3 5.63 4.72 31.00
N SER A 4 6.78 4.18 30.63
CA SER A 4 7.07 3.85 29.23
C SER A 4 5.98 2.88 28.76
N ALA A 5 5.14 3.33 27.86
CA ALA A 5 4.15 2.45 27.24
C ALA A 5 4.90 1.30 26.56
N VAL A 6 4.52 0.08 26.91
CA VAL A 6 5.11 -1.13 26.26
C VAL A 6 4.69 -1.10 24.79
N ALA A 7 5.67 -1.26 23.89
CA ALA A 7 5.41 -1.32 22.47
C ALA A 7 4.39 -2.43 22.14
N PRO A 8 3.43 -2.20 21.25
CA PRO A 8 2.42 -3.19 20.91
C PRO A 8 3.02 -4.42 20.24
N THR A 9 2.56 -5.58 20.64
CA THR A 9 2.90 -6.85 20.01
C THR A 9 2.39 -6.90 18.56
N LEU A 10 2.99 -7.77 17.73
CA LEU A 10 2.54 -7.96 16.34
C LEU A 10 1.06 -8.38 16.27
N ALA A 11 0.61 -9.20 17.22
CA ALA A 11 -0.79 -9.61 17.30
C ALA A 11 -1.74 -8.46 17.66
N GLU A 12 -1.31 -7.50 18.48
CA GLU A 12 -2.07 -6.29 18.78
C GLU A 12 -2.12 -5.35 17.59
N LYS A 13 -0.98 -5.12 16.90
CA LYS A 13 -0.93 -4.37 15.64
C LYS A 13 -1.88 -4.99 14.59
N ALA A 14 -1.90 -6.32 14.46
CA ALA A 14 -2.76 -7.02 13.51
C ALA A 14 -4.25 -6.86 13.85
N ARG A 15 -4.63 -6.96 15.14
CA ARG A 15 -6.01 -6.74 15.57
C ARG A 15 -6.46 -5.30 15.35
N SER A 16 -5.63 -4.32 15.70
CA SER A 16 -5.96 -2.90 15.47
C SER A 16 -6.11 -2.61 13.98
N PHE A 17 -5.23 -3.14 13.14
CA PHE A 17 -5.32 -2.99 11.69
C PHE A 17 -6.63 -3.56 11.13
N ARG A 18 -7.01 -4.75 11.56
CA ARG A 18 -8.28 -5.36 11.15
C ARG A 18 -9.48 -4.54 11.59
N ALA A 19 -9.45 -3.98 12.80
CA ALA A 19 -10.51 -3.14 13.34
C ALA A 19 -10.71 -1.84 12.54
N LEU A 20 -9.65 -1.26 11.95
CA LEU A 20 -9.77 -0.08 11.08
C LEU A 20 -10.72 -0.34 9.90
N HIS A 21 -10.68 -1.53 9.30
CA HIS A 21 -11.53 -1.89 8.16
C HIS A 21 -13.00 -2.15 8.53
N GLN A 22 -13.31 -2.27 9.81
CA GLN A 22 -14.67 -2.52 10.32
C GLN A 22 -15.42 -1.23 10.72
N ARG A 23 -14.74 -0.09 10.68
CA ARG A 23 -15.33 1.21 11.02
C ARG A 23 -16.42 1.62 10.01
N SER A 24 -17.34 2.47 10.46
CA SER A 24 -18.37 3.05 9.58
C SER A 24 -17.80 3.99 8.51
N HIS A 25 -16.65 4.60 8.75
CA HIS A 25 -15.97 5.55 7.86
C HIS A 25 -14.63 4.98 7.34
N ALA A 26 -14.15 5.55 6.25
CA ALA A 26 -12.85 5.22 5.68
C ALA A 26 -11.69 5.78 6.53
N PHE A 27 -10.54 5.12 6.46
CA PHE A 27 -9.28 5.62 7.01
C PHE A 27 -8.22 5.77 5.91
N ILE A 28 -7.27 6.68 6.13
CA ILE A 28 -6.13 6.86 5.24
C ILE A 28 -5.00 5.94 5.71
N ILE A 29 -4.42 5.20 4.77
CA ILE A 29 -3.21 4.40 4.96
C ILE A 29 -2.11 4.97 4.05
N PRO A 30 -1.32 5.97 4.51
CA PRO A 30 -0.30 6.59 3.69
C PRO A 30 0.87 5.63 3.45
N ASN A 31 1.63 5.91 2.39
CA ASN A 31 2.68 5.01 1.91
C ASN A 31 4.06 5.67 2.10
N PRO A 32 4.79 5.36 3.19
CA PRO A 32 6.19 5.74 3.35
C PRO A 32 7.08 4.97 2.37
N TRP A 33 8.21 5.56 2.00
CA TRP A 33 9.21 4.93 1.13
C TRP A 33 10.55 4.66 1.83
N ASP A 34 10.69 5.13 3.07
CA ASP A 34 11.86 4.91 3.95
C ASP A 34 11.46 5.04 5.43
N VAL A 35 12.42 4.74 6.30
CA VAL A 35 12.25 4.84 7.76
C VAL A 35 11.90 6.26 8.21
N GLY A 36 12.51 7.28 7.58
CA GLY A 36 12.26 8.68 7.93
C GLY A 36 10.81 9.07 7.63
N SER A 37 10.32 8.79 6.43
CA SER A 37 8.93 9.05 6.05
C SER A 37 7.93 8.24 6.89
N ALA A 38 8.28 7.00 7.29
CA ALA A 38 7.42 6.20 8.18
C ALA A 38 7.26 6.85 9.57
N ARG A 39 8.36 7.30 10.18
CA ARG A 39 8.33 8.00 11.47
C ARG A 39 7.59 9.33 11.41
N LEU A 40 7.77 10.09 10.33
CA LEU A 40 7.02 11.33 10.10
C LEU A 40 5.51 11.07 10.05
N LEU A 41 5.07 10.08 9.29
CA LEU A 41 3.66 9.73 9.18
C LEU A 41 3.09 9.23 10.52
N ALA A 42 3.84 8.46 11.28
CA ALA A 42 3.45 8.04 12.63
C ALA A 42 3.33 9.24 13.58
N HIS A 43 4.30 10.16 13.56
CA HIS A 43 4.27 11.39 14.36
C HIS A 43 3.07 12.30 14.01
N MET A 44 2.65 12.32 12.75
CA MET A 44 1.47 13.06 12.29
C MET A 44 0.15 12.43 12.73
N GLY A 45 0.16 11.27 13.39
CA GLY A 45 -1.02 10.62 13.96
C GLY A 45 -1.79 9.73 12.99
N PHE A 46 -1.20 9.29 11.89
CA PHE A 46 -1.80 8.23 11.09
C PHE A 46 -1.88 6.93 11.88
N GLU A 47 -2.90 6.12 11.61
CA GLU A 47 -3.22 4.93 12.40
C GLU A 47 -2.67 3.62 11.81
N ALA A 48 -2.23 3.64 10.55
CA ALA A 48 -1.63 2.51 9.85
C ALA A 48 -0.80 3.02 8.67
N LEU A 49 0.16 2.23 8.22
CA LEU A 49 1.01 2.53 7.06
C LEU A 49 0.95 1.39 6.04
N ALA A 50 1.14 1.72 4.76
CA ALA A 50 1.38 0.72 3.73
C ALA A 50 2.69 1.03 3.01
N THR A 51 3.48 0.02 2.67
CA THR A 51 4.69 0.24 1.86
C THR A 51 4.34 0.62 0.42
N THR A 52 5.31 1.07 -0.36
CA THR A 52 5.19 1.37 -1.79
C THR A 52 6.43 0.87 -2.52
N SER A 53 6.28 -0.17 -3.35
CA SER A 53 7.35 -0.76 -4.15
C SER A 53 8.01 0.29 -5.04
N MET A 54 7.22 1.07 -5.80
CA MET A 54 7.70 2.15 -6.67
C MET A 54 8.47 3.23 -5.88
N GLY A 55 7.93 3.69 -4.74
CA GLY A 55 8.60 4.73 -3.93
C GLY A 55 9.95 4.26 -3.42
N TYR A 56 10.03 3.02 -2.97
CA TYR A 56 11.29 2.41 -2.53
C TYR A 56 12.27 2.20 -3.69
N ALA A 57 11.82 1.68 -4.84
CA ALA A 57 12.67 1.53 -6.02
C ALA A 57 13.29 2.88 -6.44
N PHE A 58 12.50 3.95 -6.44
CA PHE A 58 13.00 5.29 -6.77
C PHE A 58 14.03 5.81 -5.75
N SER A 59 13.88 5.52 -4.46
CA SER A 59 14.87 5.89 -3.45
C SER A 59 16.22 5.20 -3.65
N LEU A 60 16.23 4.05 -4.33
CA LEU A 60 17.44 3.30 -4.71
C LEU A 60 17.95 3.67 -6.13
N GLY A 61 17.32 4.64 -6.81
CA GLY A 61 17.66 5.00 -8.20
C GLY A 61 17.29 3.89 -9.20
N ARG A 62 16.31 3.06 -8.89
CA ARG A 62 15.85 1.93 -9.71
C ARG A 62 14.46 2.20 -10.29
N ARG A 63 14.15 1.49 -11.39
CA ARG A 63 12.81 1.54 -11.98
C ARG A 63 11.78 0.81 -11.11
N ASP A 64 10.52 1.16 -11.25
CA ASP A 64 9.40 0.40 -10.71
C ASP A 64 9.44 -1.06 -11.20
N ASN A 65 8.92 -1.99 -10.40
CA ASN A 65 8.91 -3.44 -10.66
C ASN A 65 10.33 -4.03 -10.92
N SER A 66 11.37 -3.46 -10.27
CA SER A 66 12.74 -3.93 -10.42
C SER A 66 13.32 -4.55 -9.15
N LEU A 67 12.53 -4.61 -8.09
CA LEU A 67 12.91 -5.21 -6.81
C LEU A 67 12.56 -6.70 -6.82
N ASP A 68 13.40 -7.49 -6.17
CA ASP A 68 13.08 -8.87 -5.87
C ASP A 68 12.37 -9.02 -4.51
N ARG A 69 11.95 -10.24 -4.19
CA ARG A 69 11.25 -10.53 -2.95
C ARG A 69 12.08 -10.21 -1.71
N GLU A 70 13.37 -10.53 -1.73
CA GLU A 70 14.26 -10.31 -0.59
C GLU A 70 14.39 -8.81 -0.30
N GLN A 71 14.65 -8.01 -1.32
CA GLN A 71 14.76 -6.55 -1.21
C GLN A 71 13.47 -5.92 -0.70
N THR A 72 12.32 -6.38 -1.19
CA THR A 72 11.00 -5.90 -0.74
C THR A 72 10.73 -6.27 0.71
N LEU A 73 11.12 -7.45 1.16
CA LEU A 73 10.96 -7.87 2.55
C LEU A 73 11.91 -7.13 3.50
N ILE A 74 13.16 -6.88 3.11
CA ILE A 74 14.11 -6.04 3.87
C ILE A 74 13.51 -4.64 4.08
N TYR A 75 12.98 -4.04 3.02
CA TYR A 75 12.31 -2.75 3.10
C TYR A 75 11.07 -2.79 4.00
N ALA A 76 10.20 -3.78 3.83
CA ALA A 76 9.01 -3.94 4.67
C ALA A 76 9.36 -4.10 6.15
N THR A 77 10.43 -4.86 6.46
CA THR A 77 10.96 -5.02 7.82
C THR A 77 11.43 -3.68 8.40
N ALA A 78 12.17 -2.89 7.61
CA ALA A 78 12.67 -1.59 8.04
C ALA A 78 11.51 -0.63 8.40
N ILE A 79 10.45 -0.59 7.56
CA ILE A 79 9.26 0.23 7.82
C ILE A 79 8.49 -0.29 9.04
N ALA A 80 8.26 -1.62 9.15
CA ALA A 80 7.52 -2.21 10.27
C ALA A 80 8.21 -2.02 11.63
N SER A 81 9.55 -1.97 11.63
CA SER A 81 10.37 -1.74 12.82
C SER A 81 10.53 -0.26 13.17
N ALA A 82 10.19 0.65 12.25
CA ALA A 82 10.38 2.08 12.45
C ALA A 82 9.32 2.73 13.34
N THR A 83 8.16 2.08 13.53
CA THR A 83 7.01 2.62 14.25
C THR A 83 6.21 1.55 14.99
N ASP A 84 5.40 1.97 15.95
CA ASP A 84 4.43 1.10 16.63
C ASP A 84 3.13 0.88 15.82
N LEU A 85 3.00 1.52 14.66
CA LEU A 85 1.81 1.37 13.82
C LEU A 85 1.77 0.02 13.12
N PRO A 86 0.56 -0.51 12.81
CA PRO A 86 0.41 -1.63 11.90
C PRO A 86 0.86 -1.25 10.49
N VAL A 87 1.61 -2.14 9.85
CA VAL A 87 2.12 -1.94 8.48
C VAL A 87 1.57 -3.04 7.57
N SER A 88 1.08 -2.65 6.39
CA SER A 88 0.71 -3.52 5.27
C SER A 88 1.76 -3.42 4.17
N ALA A 89 2.25 -4.54 3.64
CA ALA A 89 3.26 -4.53 2.59
C ALA A 89 2.63 -4.56 1.19
N ASP A 90 3.18 -3.76 0.27
CA ASP A 90 3.00 -3.93 -1.17
C ASP A 90 3.94 -5.05 -1.62
N LEU A 91 3.37 -6.21 -1.95
CA LEU A 91 4.11 -7.43 -2.28
C LEU A 91 4.02 -7.78 -3.78
N GLU A 92 3.65 -6.79 -4.58
CA GLU A 92 3.51 -6.95 -6.03
C GLU A 92 2.67 -8.20 -6.37
N ASN A 93 3.11 -8.97 -7.36
CA ASN A 93 2.45 -10.25 -7.70
C ASN A 93 2.89 -11.44 -6.83
N GLY A 94 3.63 -11.24 -5.74
CA GLY A 94 4.17 -12.31 -4.90
C GLY A 94 5.45 -12.94 -5.46
N PHE A 95 6.10 -12.28 -6.43
CA PHE A 95 7.42 -12.61 -7.00
C PHE A 95 7.51 -13.98 -7.66
N GLY A 96 6.46 -14.38 -8.38
CA GLY A 96 6.43 -15.59 -9.20
C GLY A 96 5.03 -15.98 -9.64
N ASP A 97 4.92 -16.80 -10.68
CA ASP A 97 3.63 -17.13 -11.30
C ASP A 97 2.83 -18.18 -10.50
N ALA A 98 3.51 -19.15 -9.89
CA ALA A 98 2.87 -20.24 -9.19
C ALA A 98 2.16 -19.77 -7.90
N PRO A 99 0.99 -20.34 -7.55
CA PRO A 99 0.27 -20.02 -6.30
C PRO A 99 1.13 -20.16 -5.05
N GLU A 100 2.03 -21.13 -5.01
CA GLU A 100 2.96 -21.38 -3.90
C GLU A 100 3.91 -20.21 -3.66
N MET A 101 4.26 -19.46 -4.70
CA MET A 101 5.12 -18.28 -4.60
C MET A 101 4.40 -17.15 -3.86
N ALA A 102 3.13 -16.92 -4.17
CA ALA A 102 2.30 -15.96 -3.43
C ALA A 102 2.15 -16.39 -1.96
N ALA A 103 1.90 -17.67 -1.69
CA ALA A 103 1.80 -18.21 -0.34
C ALA A 103 3.10 -18.04 0.45
N GLU A 104 4.25 -18.35 -0.16
CA GLU A 104 5.56 -18.19 0.47
C GLU A 104 5.85 -16.71 0.79
N THR A 105 5.54 -15.81 -0.15
CA THR A 105 5.71 -14.36 0.07
C THR A 105 4.90 -13.87 1.26
N ILE A 106 3.66 -14.35 1.45
CA ILE A 106 2.84 -14.00 2.61
C ILE A 106 3.44 -14.54 3.92
N ARG A 107 3.96 -15.77 3.95
CA ARG A 107 4.63 -16.32 5.14
C ARG A 107 5.84 -15.49 5.56
N LEU A 108 6.68 -15.15 4.59
CA LEU A 108 7.86 -14.33 4.80
C LEU A 108 7.51 -12.89 5.21
N ALA A 109 6.45 -12.31 4.64
CA ALA A 109 5.95 -11.00 5.05
C ALA A 109 5.50 -10.99 6.51
N GLY A 110 4.81 -12.04 6.97
CA GLY A 110 4.47 -12.19 8.39
C GLY A 110 5.72 -12.23 9.30
N GLN A 111 6.78 -12.89 8.88
CA GLN A 111 8.07 -12.92 9.59
C GLN A 111 8.79 -11.56 9.56
N ALA A 112 8.61 -10.78 8.52
CA ALA A 112 9.12 -9.41 8.38
C ALA A 112 8.43 -8.39 9.31
N GLY A 113 7.45 -8.81 10.11
CA GLY A 113 6.77 -7.95 11.09
C GLY A 113 5.63 -7.12 10.54
N VAL A 114 5.20 -7.33 9.29
CA VAL A 114 4.01 -6.69 8.74
C VAL A 114 2.74 -7.48 9.08
N VAL A 115 1.63 -6.80 9.24
CA VAL A 115 0.35 -7.39 9.66
C VAL A 115 -0.68 -7.47 8.54
N GLY A 116 -0.28 -7.08 7.34
CA GLY A 116 -1.06 -7.20 6.13
C GLY A 116 -0.18 -7.12 4.90
N GLY A 117 -0.73 -7.45 3.75
CA GLY A 117 -0.04 -7.35 2.48
C GLY A 117 -1.00 -7.40 1.30
N SER A 118 -0.56 -6.92 0.14
CA SER A 118 -1.32 -7.02 -1.09
C SER A 118 -0.65 -7.98 -2.08
N ILE A 119 -1.47 -8.76 -2.77
CA ILE A 119 -1.07 -9.59 -3.91
C ILE A 119 -1.91 -9.14 -5.10
N GLU A 120 -1.25 -8.86 -6.23
CA GLU A 120 -1.87 -8.40 -7.46
C GLU A 120 -1.88 -9.48 -8.54
N ASP A 121 -2.76 -9.29 -9.53
CA ASP A 121 -2.87 -10.16 -10.70
C ASP A 121 -2.06 -9.69 -11.92
N ALA A 122 -1.20 -8.67 -11.77
CA ALA A 122 -0.23 -8.29 -12.78
C ALA A 122 0.89 -9.33 -12.91
N THR A 123 1.29 -9.64 -14.13
CA THR A 123 2.35 -10.64 -14.40
C THR A 123 3.75 -10.04 -14.49
N GLY A 124 3.84 -8.73 -14.71
CA GLY A 124 5.08 -8.04 -15.07
C GLY A 124 5.52 -8.26 -16.53
N ARG A 125 4.76 -9.02 -17.33
CA ARG A 125 5.06 -9.31 -18.75
C ARG A 125 4.22 -8.44 -19.69
N PRO A 126 4.83 -7.70 -20.63
CA PRO A 126 4.08 -6.81 -21.53
C PRO A 126 3.11 -7.54 -22.47
N ASP A 127 3.43 -8.76 -22.90
CA ASP A 127 2.61 -9.57 -23.80
C ASP A 127 1.40 -10.22 -23.10
N GLN A 128 1.51 -10.46 -21.81
CA GLN A 128 0.43 -11.00 -20.98
C GLN A 128 0.37 -10.26 -19.63
N PRO A 129 -0.05 -8.99 -19.62
CA PRO A 129 0.13 -8.14 -18.42
C PRO A 129 -0.67 -8.57 -17.20
N ILE A 130 -1.77 -9.31 -17.37
CA ILE A 130 -2.67 -9.75 -16.29
C ILE A 130 -2.83 -11.28 -16.36
N TYR A 131 -2.78 -11.97 -15.23
CA TYR A 131 -3.07 -13.41 -15.16
C TYR A 131 -4.51 -13.72 -15.57
N PRO A 132 -4.76 -14.89 -16.20
CA PRO A 132 -6.10 -15.44 -16.31
C PRO A 132 -6.76 -15.49 -14.94
N ILE A 133 -8.08 -15.26 -14.89
CA ILE A 133 -8.82 -15.10 -13.62
C ILE A 133 -8.74 -16.37 -12.75
N GLU A 134 -8.71 -17.53 -13.36
CA GLU A 134 -8.59 -18.83 -12.68
C GLU A 134 -7.26 -18.90 -11.90
N LEU A 135 -6.15 -18.63 -12.59
CA LEU A 135 -4.82 -18.64 -11.96
C LEU A 135 -4.69 -17.51 -10.91
N ALA A 136 -5.18 -16.31 -11.20
CA ALA A 136 -5.18 -15.21 -10.24
C ALA A 136 -5.94 -15.60 -8.97
N THR A 137 -7.11 -16.24 -9.11
CA THR A 137 -7.93 -16.70 -7.98
C THR A 137 -7.23 -17.79 -7.16
N GLU A 138 -6.55 -18.75 -7.82
CA GLU A 138 -5.77 -19.78 -7.14
C GLU A 138 -4.60 -19.17 -6.35
N ARG A 139 -3.92 -18.19 -6.92
CA ARG A 139 -2.84 -17.43 -6.24
C ARG A 139 -3.36 -16.72 -4.98
N ILE A 140 -4.51 -16.06 -5.07
CA ILE A 140 -5.14 -15.44 -3.90
C ILE A 140 -5.56 -16.49 -2.87
N ARG A 141 -6.12 -17.63 -3.28
CA ARG A 141 -6.49 -18.71 -2.36
C ARG A 141 -5.28 -19.27 -1.61
N ALA A 142 -4.15 -19.48 -2.29
CA ALA A 142 -2.91 -19.92 -1.69
C ALA A 142 -2.35 -18.88 -0.70
N ALA A 143 -2.38 -17.59 -1.07
CA ALA A 143 -1.99 -16.48 -0.21
C ALA A 143 -2.89 -16.36 1.04
N VAL A 144 -4.20 -16.58 0.91
CA VAL A 144 -5.17 -16.63 2.02
C VAL A 144 -4.83 -17.77 2.96
N ALA A 145 -4.60 -18.98 2.44
CA ALA A 145 -4.24 -20.13 3.27
C ALA A 145 -2.96 -19.86 4.08
N ALA A 146 -1.95 -19.27 3.46
CA ALA A 146 -0.72 -18.86 4.14
C ALA A 146 -0.99 -17.78 5.22
N ALA A 147 -1.79 -16.75 4.91
CA ALA A 147 -2.16 -15.70 5.87
C ALA A 147 -2.90 -16.28 7.10
N ARG A 148 -3.77 -17.27 6.91
CA ARG A 148 -4.53 -17.92 7.99
C ARG A 148 -3.67 -18.85 8.83
N SER A 149 -2.50 -19.29 8.34
CA SER A 149 -1.54 -20.11 9.11
C SER A 149 -0.64 -19.30 10.04
N LEU A 150 -0.62 -17.98 9.92
CA LEU A 150 0.17 -17.09 10.78
C LEU A 150 -0.43 -17.01 12.20
N PRO A 151 0.39 -16.78 13.25
CA PRO A 151 -0.08 -16.75 14.64
C PRO A 151 -0.84 -15.46 15.02
N PHE A 152 -1.19 -14.65 14.05
CA PHE A 152 -1.95 -13.41 14.20
C PHE A 152 -2.83 -13.16 12.95
N PRO A 153 -3.89 -12.34 13.06
CA PRO A 153 -4.83 -12.11 11.95
C PRO A 153 -4.21 -11.23 10.85
N PHE A 154 -3.44 -11.82 9.95
CA PHE A 154 -2.88 -11.11 8.79
C PHE A 154 -4.00 -10.69 7.84
N THR A 155 -4.01 -9.40 7.41
CA THR A 155 -5.01 -8.83 6.50
C THR A 155 -4.51 -8.91 5.06
N LEU A 156 -5.07 -9.82 4.26
CA LEU A 156 -4.72 -9.98 2.84
C LEU A 156 -5.58 -9.06 1.97
N THR A 157 -4.92 -8.24 1.15
CA THR A 157 -5.53 -7.43 0.11
C THR A 157 -5.30 -8.07 -1.26
N ALA A 158 -6.37 -8.34 -2.00
CA ALA A 158 -6.27 -8.79 -3.39
C ALA A 158 -6.47 -7.62 -4.36
N ARG A 159 -5.58 -7.51 -5.39
CA ARG A 159 -5.59 -6.40 -6.35
C ARG A 159 -5.93 -6.90 -7.74
N ALA A 160 -6.86 -6.20 -8.41
CA ALA A 160 -7.20 -6.36 -9.83
C ALA A 160 -6.58 -5.20 -10.61
N GLU A 161 -5.54 -5.48 -11.39
CA GLU A 161 -4.66 -4.48 -12.02
C GLU A 161 -5.07 -4.10 -13.45
N ASN A 162 -6.15 -4.63 -13.97
CA ASN A 162 -6.56 -4.48 -15.37
C ASN A 162 -6.65 -3.01 -15.82
N TYR A 163 -7.11 -2.08 -14.99
CA TYR A 163 -7.16 -0.64 -15.33
C TYR A 163 -5.75 -0.04 -15.54
N LEU A 164 -4.77 -0.40 -14.72
CA LEU A 164 -3.39 0.11 -14.86
C LEU A 164 -2.64 -0.49 -16.07
N HIS A 165 -3.15 -1.60 -16.60
CA HIS A 165 -2.56 -2.30 -17.74
C HIS A 165 -3.34 -2.09 -19.05
N GLY A 166 -4.05 -0.97 -19.17
CA GLY A 166 -4.74 -0.58 -20.41
C GLY A 166 -5.97 -1.43 -20.73
N ARG A 167 -6.53 -2.10 -19.75
CA ARG A 167 -7.76 -2.91 -19.86
C ARG A 167 -8.87 -2.35 -18.95
N PRO A 168 -9.40 -1.13 -19.23
CA PRO A 168 -10.39 -0.48 -18.37
C PRO A 168 -11.78 -1.07 -18.57
N ASP A 169 -11.98 -2.29 -18.09
CA ASP A 169 -13.24 -3.00 -18.09
C ASP A 169 -13.76 -3.18 -16.66
N ILE A 170 -14.80 -2.43 -16.31
CA ILE A 170 -15.39 -2.47 -14.97
C ILE A 170 -16.04 -3.82 -14.66
N ARG A 171 -16.57 -4.53 -15.68
CA ARG A 171 -17.21 -5.83 -15.48
C ARG A 171 -16.17 -6.89 -15.18
N ASP A 172 -15.06 -6.93 -15.94
CA ASP A 172 -13.95 -7.83 -15.65
C ASP A 172 -13.37 -7.52 -14.26
N THR A 173 -13.18 -6.24 -13.91
CA THR A 173 -12.71 -5.83 -12.58
C THR A 173 -13.61 -6.36 -11.47
N ILE A 174 -14.92 -6.17 -11.56
CA ILE A 174 -15.88 -6.64 -10.56
C ILE A 174 -15.84 -8.18 -10.48
N THR A 175 -15.83 -8.87 -11.61
CA THR A 175 -15.76 -10.34 -11.67
C THR A 175 -14.50 -10.85 -10.96
N ARG A 176 -13.35 -10.24 -11.20
CA ARG A 176 -12.08 -10.58 -10.51
C ARG A 176 -12.16 -10.35 -9.01
N LEU A 177 -12.63 -9.17 -8.59
CA LEU A 177 -12.76 -8.84 -7.17
C LEU A 177 -13.73 -9.79 -6.43
N GLN A 178 -14.82 -10.20 -7.07
CA GLN A 178 -15.75 -11.20 -6.53
C GLN A 178 -15.07 -12.56 -6.39
N ALA A 179 -14.32 -13.00 -7.39
CA ALA A 179 -13.56 -14.25 -7.31
C ALA A 179 -12.49 -14.21 -6.20
N TYR A 180 -11.84 -13.07 -5.99
CA TYR A 180 -10.86 -12.89 -4.91
C TYR A 180 -11.52 -12.85 -3.53
N GLN A 181 -12.71 -12.25 -3.42
CA GLN A 181 -13.53 -12.30 -2.22
C GLN A 181 -13.91 -13.75 -1.85
N GLU A 182 -14.36 -14.53 -2.81
CA GLU A 182 -14.71 -15.95 -2.65
C GLU A 182 -13.47 -16.79 -2.30
N ALA A 183 -12.30 -16.44 -2.83
CA ALA A 183 -11.02 -17.04 -2.45
C ALA A 183 -10.61 -16.70 -1.00
N GLY A 184 -11.27 -15.73 -0.34
CA GLY A 184 -11.08 -15.41 1.07
C GLY A 184 -10.25 -14.15 1.36
N ALA A 185 -9.99 -13.29 0.36
CA ALA A 185 -9.33 -12.01 0.59
C ALA A 185 -10.09 -11.15 1.62
N ASP A 186 -9.34 -10.44 2.48
CA ASP A 186 -9.92 -9.59 3.52
C ASP A 186 -10.29 -8.20 3.00
N VAL A 187 -9.53 -7.69 2.03
CA VAL A 187 -9.69 -6.37 1.41
C VAL A 187 -9.54 -6.51 -0.10
N LEU A 188 -10.31 -5.74 -0.84
CA LEU A 188 -10.27 -5.73 -2.30
C LEU A 188 -9.76 -4.38 -2.80
N TYR A 189 -9.04 -4.40 -3.92
CA TYR A 189 -8.42 -3.21 -4.45
C TYR A 189 -8.33 -3.28 -5.98
N ALA A 190 -8.86 -2.26 -6.65
CA ALA A 190 -8.71 -2.04 -8.08
C ALA A 190 -8.09 -0.65 -8.32
N PRO A 191 -6.76 -0.55 -8.43
CA PRO A 191 -6.12 0.72 -8.73
C PRO A 191 -6.44 1.18 -10.16
N GLY A 192 -6.40 2.50 -10.38
CA GLY A 192 -6.66 3.07 -11.69
C GLY A 192 -8.12 3.44 -11.96
N LEU A 193 -9.05 3.14 -11.07
CA LEU A 193 -10.42 3.66 -11.16
C LEU A 193 -10.38 5.20 -11.07
N ALA A 194 -10.80 5.87 -12.15
CA ALA A 194 -10.66 7.31 -12.32
C ALA A 194 -11.98 8.07 -12.24
N ILE A 195 -13.12 7.37 -12.12
CA ILE A 195 -14.43 7.99 -12.03
C ILE A 195 -15.20 7.48 -10.81
N LYS A 196 -15.98 8.37 -10.22
CA LYS A 196 -16.73 8.13 -8.99
C LYS A 196 -17.73 6.99 -9.12
N GLU A 197 -18.36 6.89 -10.27
CA GLU A 197 -19.38 5.90 -10.60
C GLU A 197 -18.81 4.48 -10.62
N ASP A 198 -17.59 4.30 -11.14
CA ASP A 198 -16.90 3.01 -11.15
C ASP A 198 -16.50 2.58 -9.73
N ILE A 199 -15.98 3.51 -8.92
CA ILE A 199 -15.68 3.25 -7.51
C ILE A 199 -16.95 2.80 -6.78
N ALA A 200 -18.04 3.54 -6.95
CA ALA A 200 -19.32 3.20 -6.36
C ALA A 200 -19.87 1.84 -6.85
N SER A 201 -19.65 1.51 -8.12
CA SER A 201 -20.06 0.22 -8.70
C SER A 201 -19.28 -0.94 -8.10
N VAL A 202 -17.96 -0.81 -7.96
CA VAL A 202 -17.13 -1.81 -7.27
C VAL A 202 -17.60 -1.99 -5.83
N VAL A 203 -17.74 -0.91 -5.06
CA VAL A 203 -18.13 -0.99 -3.64
C VAL A 203 -19.49 -1.69 -3.45
N ARG A 204 -20.47 -1.42 -4.35
CA ARG A 204 -21.77 -2.08 -4.27
C ARG A 204 -21.78 -3.54 -4.73
N SER A 205 -20.77 -3.97 -5.44
CA SER A 205 -20.71 -5.32 -6.05
C SER A 205 -19.97 -6.34 -5.21
N VAL A 206 -19.37 -5.94 -4.07
CA VAL A 206 -18.57 -6.79 -3.19
C VAL A 206 -18.96 -6.61 -1.73
N ASP A 207 -18.73 -7.63 -0.90
CA ASP A 207 -19.04 -7.62 0.55
C ASP A 207 -17.80 -7.35 1.42
N ARG A 208 -16.64 -7.22 0.80
CA ARG A 208 -15.38 -6.95 1.51
C ARG A 208 -15.04 -5.46 1.48
N PRO A 209 -14.29 -4.98 2.50
CA PRO A 209 -13.73 -3.64 2.46
C PRO A 209 -12.99 -3.35 1.17
N VAL A 210 -13.23 -2.19 0.56
CA VAL A 210 -12.55 -1.75 -0.65
C VAL A 210 -11.50 -0.71 -0.32
N ASN A 211 -10.28 -0.89 -0.85
CA ASN A 211 -9.24 0.12 -0.89
C ASN A 211 -9.34 0.92 -2.19
N VAL A 212 -9.18 2.24 -2.09
CA VAL A 212 -9.04 3.13 -3.25
C VAL A 212 -7.72 3.88 -3.14
N VAL A 213 -6.99 4.04 -4.24
CA VAL A 213 -5.78 4.86 -4.29
C VAL A 213 -6.12 6.28 -4.73
N MET A 214 -5.69 7.27 -3.96
CA MET A 214 -5.76 8.69 -4.29
C MET A 214 -4.36 9.25 -4.56
N GLY A 215 -4.27 10.47 -5.06
CA GLY A 215 -2.99 11.09 -5.41
C GLY A 215 -2.44 10.66 -6.78
N LEU A 216 -3.20 9.92 -7.56
CA LEU A 216 -2.97 9.71 -8.99
C LEU A 216 -3.62 10.85 -9.80
N ARG A 217 -3.20 11.03 -11.05
CA ARG A 217 -3.89 11.95 -11.97
C ARG A 217 -5.29 11.38 -12.27
N GLY A 218 -6.28 12.23 -12.24
CA GLY A 218 -7.68 11.85 -12.50
C GLY A 218 -8.60 12.27 -11.36
N VAL A 219 -9.37 11.33 -10.83
CA VAL A 219 -10.37 11.63 -9.79
C VAL A 219 -9.73 12.19 -8.51
N GLN A 220 -10.32 13.27 -8.03
CA GLN A 220 -9.94 13.97 -6.80
C GLN A 220 -11.17 13.91 -5.85
N LEU A 221 -11.24 12.88 -5.03
CA LEU A 221 -12.30 12.72 -4.02
C LEU A 221 -11.70 12.89 -2.63
N SER A 222 -12.41 13.61 -1.79
CA SER A 222 -12.07 13.73 -0.37
C SER A 222 -12.32 12.41 0.38
N LEU A 223 -11.72 12.26 1.55
CA LEU A 223 -11.97 11.12 2.45
C LEU A 223 -13.46 10.98 2.79
N ALA A 224 -14.16 12.10 2.99
CA ALA A 224 -15.58 12.13 3.29
C ALA A 224 -16.42 11.60 2.12
N GLU A 225 -16.12 11.99 0.88
CA GLU A 225 -16.82 11.49 -0.31
C GLU A 225 -16.56 10.01 -0.53
N LEU A 226 -15.31 9.55 -0.38
CA LEU A 226 -14.97 8.12 -0.47
C LEU A 226 -15.67 7.30 0.61
N SER A 227 -15.72 7.83 1.84
CA SER A 227 -16.44 7.22 2.96
C SER A 227 -17.94 7.09 2.67
N ALA A 228 -18.56 8.14 2.11
CA ALA A 228 -19.98 8.15 1.72
C ALA A 228 -20.29 7.14 0.60
N LEU A 229 -19.31 6.81 -0.26
CA LEU A 229 -19.42 5.74 -1.25
C LEU A 229 -19.31 4.32 -0.65
N GLY A 230 -18.90 4.20 0.63
CA GLY A 230 -18.68 2.93 1.31
C GLY A 230 -17.24 2.41 1.23
N VAL A 231 -16.31 3.18 0.67
CA VAL A 231 -14.88 2.86 0.71
C VAL A 231 -14.43 2.77 2.16
N LYS A 232 -13.55 1.83 2.49
CA LYS A 232 -13.05 1.61 3.86
C LYS A 232 -11.59 2.02 4.04
N ARG A 233 -10.79 1.96 2.99
CA ARG A 233 -9.36 2.27 3.05
C ARG A 233 -8.95 3.16 1.88
N VAL A 234 -8.12 4.15 2.14
CA VAL A 234 -7.59 5.06 1.11
C VAL A 234 -6.08 5.06 1.21
N SER A 235 -5.39 4.55 0.19
CA SER A 235 -3.95 4.59 0.04
C SER A 235 -3.53 5.70 -0.94
N VAL A 236 -2.24 6.02 -0.98
CA VAL A 236 -1.71 7.04 -1.91
C VAL A 236 -0.59 6.50 -2.82
N GLY A 237 -0.23 5.24 -2.68
CA GLY A 237 0.82 4.61 -3.47
C GLY A 237 2.12 5.41 -3.44
N SER A 238 2.76 5.61 -4.59
CA SER A 238 4.00 6.37 -4.69
C SER A 238 3.84 7.90 -4.65
N ALA A 239 2.61 8.43 -4.44
CA ALA A 239 2.34 9.86 -4.59
C ALA A 239 3.19 10.72 -3.65
N LEU A 240 3.36 10.33 -2.38
CA LEU A 240 4.18 11.07 -1.42
C LEU A 240 5.66 11.08 -1.83
N ALA A 241 6.23 9.93 -2.19
CA ALA A 241 7.62 9.84 -2.68
C ALA A 241 7.81 10.68 -3.94
N ARG A 242 6.90 10.60 -4.91
CA ARG A 242 6.95 11.40 -6.14
C ARG A 242 6.79 12.89 -5.88
N THR A 243 5.99 13.29 -4.89
CA THR A 243 5.85 14.69 -4.48
C THR A 243 7.16 15.22 -3.90
N ALA A 244 7.82 14.45 -3.03
CA ALA A 244 9.12 14.81 -2.46
C ALA A 244 10.21 14.90 -3.54
N LEU A 245 10.29 13.90 -4.44
CA LEU A 245 11.20 13.93 -5.59
C LEU A 245 10.91 15.09 -6.53
N GLY A 246 9.64 15.44 -6.76
CA GLY A 246 9.28 16.60 -7.56
C GLY A 246 9.75 17.93 -6.96
N ALA A 247 9.68 18.07 -5.63
CA ALA A 247 10.23 19.23 -4.94
C ALA A 247 11.76 19.29 -5.07
N PHE A 248 12.44 18.14 -4.88
CA PHE A 248 13.89 18.04 -5.08
C PHE A 248 14.32 18.41 -6.50
N VAL A 249 13.63 17.90 -7.53
CA VAL A 249 13.97 18.20 -8.93
C VAL A 249 13.81 19.71 -9.21
N ARG A 250 12.73 20.34 -8.76
CA ARG A 250 12.54 21.80 -8.93
C ARG A 250 13.63 22.61 -8.24
N ALA A 251 14.02 22.23 -7.03
CA ALA A 251 15.11 22.88 -6.31
C ALA A 251 16.46 22.74 -7.04
N ALA A 252 16.74 21.54 -7.55
CA ALA A 252 17.96 21.29 -8.32
C ALA A 252 17.99 22.05 -9.65
N GLN A 253 16.85 22.16 -10.34
CA GLN A 253 16.71 22.98 -11.56
C GLN A 253 16.93 24.48 -11.28
N GLU A 254 16.32 25.02 -10.22
CA GLU A 254 16.54 26.42 -9.81
C GLU A 254 18.03 26.71 -9.59
N MET A 255 18.73 25.84 -8.85
CA MET A 255 20.18 26.01 -8.63
C MET A 255 20.97 25.98 -9.94
N LYS A 256 20.65 25.01 -10.81
CA LYS A 256 21.39 24.80 -12.06
C LYS A 256 21.15 25.90 -13.10
N GLU A 257 19.92 26.37 -13.23
CA GLU A 257 19.49 27.27 -14.31
C GLU A 257 19.63 28.75 -13.91
N ASN A 258 19.33 29.09 -12.66
CA ASN A 258 19.24 30.46 -12.18
C ASN A 258 20.37 30.85 -11.20
N GLY A 259 21.05 29.87 -10.61
CA GLY A 259 22.03 30.11 -9.55
C GLY A 259 21.40 30.70 -8.28
N THR A 260 20.11 30.44 -8.04
CA THR A 260 19.35 30.92 -6.88
C THR A 260 19.00 29.77 -5.93
N PHE A 261 18.60 30.11 -4.70
CA PHE A 261 18.34 29.15 -3.61
C PHE A 261 17.01 29.46 -2.91
N SER A 262 16.02 29.97 -3.63
CA SER A 262 14.73 30.38 -3.05
C SER A 262 13.91 29.20 -2.51
N PHE A 263 14.17 27.97 -3.01
CA PHE A 263 13.56 26.74 -2.53
C PHE A 263 13.77 26.50 -1.03
N ALA A 264 14.85 27.08 -0.43
CA ALA A 264 15.15 26.93 0.98
C ALA A 264 14.03 27.48 1.90
N ALA A 265 13.22 28.42 1.41
CA ALA A 265 12.07 28.95 2.16
C ALA A 265 11.00 27.89 2.44
N GLY A 266 10.91 26.84 1.61
CA GLY A 266 10.00 25.71 1.80
C GLY A 266 10.61 24.49 2.50
N ALA A 267 11.87 24.57 2.92
CA ALA A 267 12.56 23.45 3.59
C ALA A 267 12.05 23.29 5.02
N VAL A 268 11.96 22.03 5.45
CA VAL A 268 11.55 21.70 6.83
C VAL A 268 12.65 22.13 7.81
N ASN A 269 12.25 22.72 8.94
CA ASN A 269 13.20 23.15 9.96
C ASN A 269 13.93 21.96 10.57
N PRO A 270 15.30 21.97 10.64
CA PRO A 270 16.08 20.88 11.24
C PRO A 270 15.71 20.55 12.69
N LYS A 271 15.31 21.55 13.50
CA LYS A 271 14.89 21.34 14.89
C LYS A 271 13.62 20.49 14.98
N ASP A 272 12.65 20.75 14.09
CA ASP A 272 11.40 20.00 14.06
C ASP A 272 11.66 18.55 13.64
N MET A 273 12.54 18.33 12.66
CA MET A 273 12.94 16.98 12.25
C MET A 273 13.65 16.21 13.37
N ASN A 274 14.57 16.87 14.09
CA ASN A 274 15.26 16.24 15.21
C ASN A 274 14.27 15.84 16.32
N LEU A 275 13.24 16.63 16.60
CA LEU A 275 12.20 16.27 17.57
C LEU A 275 11.44 15.00 17.16
N VAL A 276 11.09 14.86 15.89
CA VAL A 276 10.39 13.66 15.37
C VAL A 276 11.26 12.41 15.47
N PHE A 277 12.58 12.53 15.29
CA PHE A 277 13.48 11.39 15.22
C PHE A 277 14.16 11.02 16.54
N THR A 278 13.93 11.76 17.62
CA THR A 278 14.46 11.46 18.97
C THR A 278 13.57 10.54 19.79
N SER A 279 12.39 10.19 19.30
CA SER A 279 11.41 9.31 19.97
C SER A 279 11.52 7.87 19.48
#